data_c09793288168ec8acbfd467f5c9b4176
#
_entry.id   c09793288168ec8acbfd467f5c9b4176
#
_cell.length_a   1.000
_cell.length_b   1.000
_cell.length_c   1.000
_cell.angle_alpha   90.00
_cell.angle_beta   90.00
_cell.angle_gamma   90.00
#
_symmetry.space_group_name_H-M   'P 1'
#
loop_
_entity.id
_entity.type
_entity.pdbx_description
1 polymer ?
#
loop_
_entity_poly.entity_id
_entity_poly.type
_entity_poly.pdbx_seq_one_letter_code
_entity_poly.pdbx_strand_id
1 'polypeptide(L)'
;GEAMASADALHLVSGDGSLPLLDHVPEVLRVHLHLLEPHRGLYEDTLHRLVDGTPKRNLSLTKAALSRARKRDQALMASLLSMEGSRVSGNSTFSAERAKEVYGADAGVLWPCVDTEEFPQDPSGDPENPYPGNDEYVVCIGRASWAKGTWETVSMLSGTGLSLTHVG
;
A
#
# COMPACT_ATOMS: atom_id res chain seq x y z
N GLY A 1 13.76 -3.25 22.57
CA GLY A 1 13.65 -2.98 23.97
C GLY A 1 13.04 -4.14 24.76
N GLU A 2 12.78 -3.93 26.03
CA GLU A 2 12.26 -4.94 26.97
C GLU A 2 11.02 -5.70 26.49
N ALA A 3 10.10 -5.02 25.80
CA ALA A 3 8.88 -5.64 25.26
C ALA A 3 9.17 -6.74 24.21
N MET A 4 10.24 -6.61 23.42
CA MET A 4 10.62 -7.64 22.44
C MET A 4 11.31 -8.83 23.10
N ALA A 5 11.93 -8.63 24.27
CA ALA A 5 12.66 -9.71 24.98
C ALA A 5 11.73 -10.76 25.58
N SER A 6 10.46 -10.44 25.79
CA SER A 6 9.43 -11.34 26.36
C SER A 6 8.42 -11.84 25.32
N ALA A 7 8.60 -11.49 24.04
CA ALA A 7 7.69 -11.87 22.97
C ALA A 7 8.15 -13.20 22.32
N ASP A 8 7.20 -14.06 21.98
CA ASP A 8 7.46 -15.31 21.25
C ASP A 8 7.53 -15.07 19.72
N ALA A 9 6.88 -14.03 19.24
CA ALA A 9 6.85 -13.64 17.84
C ALA A 9 6.54 -12.15 17.68
N LEU A 10 6.93 -11.59 16.55
CA LEU A 10 6.61 -10.22 16.13
C LEU A 10 5.73 -10.28 14.89
N HIS A 11 4.57 -9.64 14.96
CA HIS A 11 3.76 -9.34 13.78
C HIS A 11 4.03 -7.90 13.34
N LEU A 12 4.60 -7.74 12.15
CA LEU A 12 4.93 -6.45 11.56
C LEU A 12 4.06 -6.21 10.34
N VAL A 13 3.27 -5.16 10.37
CA VAL A 13 2.53 -4.70 9.19
C VAL A 13 3.37 -3.64 8.48
N SER A 14 3.74 -3.92 7.24
CA SER A 14 4.62 -3.05 6.47
C SER A 14 3.89 -2.45 5.28
N GLY A 15 3.87 -1.10 5.27
CA GLY A 15 3.73 -0.31 4.06
C GLY A 15 5.08 0.35 3.75
N ASP A 16 5.04 1.60 3.27
CA ASP A 16 6.25 2.36 2.95
C ASP A 16 7.18 2.53 4.17
N GLY A 17 8.36 1.91 4.12
CA GLY A 17 9.49 2.24 4.99
C GLY A 17 9.58 1.55 6.35
N SER A 18 8.83 0.49 6.63
CA SER A 18 8.91 -0.22 7.92
C SER A 18 9.97 -1.32 7.99
N LEU A 19 10.51 -1.79 6.88
CA LEU A 19 11.58 -2.81 6.88
C LEU A 19 12.82 -2.44 7.72
N PRO A 20 13.28 -1.17 7.81
CA PRO A 20 14.37 -0.80 8.69
C PRO A 20 14.18 -1.11 10.18
N LEU A 21 12.94 -1.36 10.64
CA LEU A 21 12.67 -1.83 12.00
C LEU A 21 13.30 -3.20 12.25
N LEU A 22 13.53 -4.02 11.22
CA LEU A 22 14.18 -5.32 11.32
C LEU A 22 15.60 -5.22 11.86
N ASP A 23 16.31 -4.11 11.66
CA ASP A 23 17.65 -3.88 12.24
C ASP A 23 17.64 -3.93 13.79
N HIS A 24 16.46 -3.81 14.40
CA HIS A 24 16.27 -3.79 15.85
C HIS A 24 15.58 -5.04 16.41
N VAL A 25 15.26 -6.00 15.53
CA VAL A 25 14.59 -7.25 15.91
C VAL A 25 15.66 -8.29 16.26
N PRO A 26 15.59 -8.93 17.44
CA PRO A 26 16.50 -10.02 17.78
C PRO A 26 16.38 -11.18 16.77
N GLU A 27 17.52 -11.77 16.37
CA GLU A 27 17.55 -12.87 15.39
C GLU A 27 16.79 -14.13 15.83
N VAL A 28 16.63 -14.30 17.14
CA VAL A 28 15.90 -15.44 17.73
C VAL A 28 14.38 -15.26 17.69
N LEU A 29 13.90 -14.05 17.38
CA LEU A 29 12.48 -13.74 17.36
C LEU A 29 11.89 -14.06 15.98
N ARG A 30 10.85 -14.88 15.97
CA ARG A 30 10.10 -15.16 14.74
C ARG A 30 9.34 -13.92 14.28
N VAL A 31 9.42 -13.61 13.00
CA VAL A 31 8.74 -12.43 12.43
C VAL A 31 7.73 -12.88 11.39
N HIS A 32 6.49 -12.46 11.56
CA HIS A 32 5.50 -12.46 10.50
C HIS A 32 5.39 -11.05 9.92
N LEU A 33 5.86 -10.88 8.69
CA LEU A 33 5.70 -9.63 7.96
C LEU A 33 4.43 -9.70 7.11
N HIS A 34 3.44 -8.90 7.46
CA HIS A 34 2.28 -8.65 6.61
C HIS A 34 2.60 -7.47 5.68
N LEU A 35 2.99 -7.79 4.46
CA LEU A 35 3.41 -6.82 3.46
C LEU A 35 2.19 -6.30 2.70
N LEU A 36 1.82 -5.05 2.90
CA LEU A 36 0.75 -4.41 2.15
C LEU A 36 1.17 -4.21 0.69
N GLU A 37 2.38 -3.70 0.50
CA GLU A 37 3.05 -3.56 -0.80
C GLU A 37 4.56 -3.34 -0.59
N PRO A 38 5.43 -3.69 -1.55
CA PRO A 38 6.81 -3.24 -1.55
C PRO A 38 6.88 -1.71 -1.53
N HIS A 39 7.96 -1.16 -0.98
CA HIS A 39 8.11 0.29 -0.85
C HIS A 39 7.99 1.01 -2.21
N ARG A 40 6.79 1.51 -2.55
CA ARG A 40 6.46 2.09 -3.87
C ARG A 40 7.43 3.18 -4.29
N GLY A 41 7.83 4.06 -3.37
CA GLY A 41 8.79 5.11 -3.65
C GLY A 41 10.17 4.61 -4.09
N LEU A 42 10.53 3.36 -3.80
CA LEU A 42 11.79 2.75 -4.24
C LEU A 42 11.65 2.01 -5.58
N TYR A 43 10.52 1.34 -5.82
CA TYR A 43 10.37 0.40 -6.94
C TYR A 43 9.48 0.91 -8.06
N GLU A 44 8.66 1.93 -7.78
CA GLU A 44 7.73 2.52 -8.75
C GLU A 44 8.02 4.00 -8.92
N ASP A 45 7.63 4.56 -10.04
CA ASP A 45 7.77 5.99 -10.31
C ASP A 45 6.48 6.79 -9.99
N THR A 46 5.41 6.11 -9.62
CA THR A 46 4.10 6.72 -9.35
C THR A 46 4.16 7.82 -8.29
N LEU A 47 4.93 7.63 -7.22
CA LEU A 47 5.10 8.63 -6.16
C LEU A 47 6.03 9.80 -6.57
N HIS A 48 6.76 9.64 -7.67
CA HIS A 48 7.66 10.67 -8.22
C HIS A 48 6.99 11.52 -9.30
N ARG A 49 5.66 11.40 -9.46
CA ARG A 49 4.85 12.15 -10.41
C ARG A 49 3.93 13.14 -9.71
N LEU A 50 3.61 14.22 -10.42
CA LEU A 50 2.51 15.12 -10.08
C LEU A 50 1.16 14.45 -10.36
N VAL A 51 0.06 15.10 -10.00
CA VAL A 51 -1.30 14.57 -10.19
C VAL A 51 -1.61 14.31 -11.68
N ASP A 52 -1.07 15.12 -12.59
CA ASP A 52 -1.22 15.00 -14.03
C ASP A 52 -0.26 13.99 -14.69
N GLY A 53 0.50 13.25 -13.89
CA GLY A 53 1.46 12.26 -14.35
C GLY A 53 2.82 12.81 -14.77
N THR A 54 3.01 14.14 -14.79
CA THR A 54 4.32 14.71 -15.11
C THR A 54 5.36 14.38 -14.02
N PRO A 55 6.60 14.02 -14.39
CA PRO A 55 7.63 13.74 -13.40
C PRO A 55 7.97 14.97 -12.56
N LYS A 56 8.00 14.84 -11.24
CA LYS A 56 8.47 15.89 -10.31
C LYS A 56 9.95 16.24 -10.53
N ARG A 57 10.73 15.26 -10.97
CA ARG A 57 12.17 15.36 -11.23
C ARG A 57 12.55 14.38 -12.34
N ASN A 58 13.79 14.47 -12.84
CA ASN A 58 14.29 13.48 -13.80
C ASN A 58 14.24 12.07 -13.20
N LEU A 59 13.42 11.19 -13.78
CA LEU A 59 13.17 9.84 -13.26
C LEU A 59 14.43 8.97 -13.28
N SER A 60 15.28 9.10 -14.28
CA SER A 60 16.52 8.30 -14.37
C SER A 60 17.50 8.68 -13.26
N LEU A 61 17.67 9.98 -12.99
CA LEU A 61 18.48 10.44 -11.87
C LEU A 61 17.89 10.03 -10.53
N THR A 62 16.58 10.11 -10.38
CA THR A 62 15.88 9.65 -9.18
C THR A 62 16.10 8.16 -8.96
N LYS A 63 15.95 7.32 -9.99
CA LYS A 63 16.21 5.88 -9.93
C LYS A 63 17.66 5.57 -9.56
N ALA A 64 18.61 6.32 -10.08
CA ALA A 64 20.03 6.17 -9.73
C ALA A 64 20.29 6.55 -8.26
N ALA A 65 19.76 7.68 -7.80
CA ALA A 65 19.90 8.14 -6.42
C ALA A 65 19.30 7.14 -5.40
N LEU A 66 18.19 6.48 -5.74
CA LEU A 66 17.51 5.51 -4.88
C LEU A 66 18.15 4.10 -4.93
N SER A 67 19.14 3.86 -5.78
CA SER A 67 19.73 2.52 -5.95
C SER A 67 20.29 1.94 -4.66
N ARG A 68 20.95 2.76 -3.84
CA ARG A 68 21.50 2.33 -2.54
C ARG A 68 20.38 1.97 -1.54
N ALA A 69 19.31 2.77 -1.52
CA ALA A 69 18.17 2.51 -0.65
C ALA A 69 17.46 1.21 -1.04
N ARG A 70 17.29 0.95 -2.36
CA ARG A 70 16.74 -0.33 -2.85
C ARG A 70 17.59 -1.53 -2.43
N LYS A 71 18.91 -1.44 -2.57
CA LYS A 71 19.80 -2.52 -2.15
C LYS A 71 19.68 -2.82 -0.66
N ARG A 72 19.58 -1.77 0.17
CA ARG A 72 19.36 -1.94 1.62
C ARG A 72 18.01 -2.59 1.91
N ASP A 73 16.97 -2.13 1.28
CA ASP A 73 15.60 -2.64 1.42
C ASP A 73 15.53 -4.14 1.04
N GLN A 74 16.14 -4.52 -0.08
CA GLN A 74 16.25 -5.92 -0.49
C GLN A 74 17.10 -6.76 0.49
N ALA A 75 18.17 -6.20 1.04
CA ALA A 75 18.99 -6.90 2.02
C ALA A 75 18.22 -7.15 3.33
N LEU A 76 17.42 -6.19 3.79
CA LEU A 76 16.57 -6.36 4.97
C LEU A 76 15.53 -7.47 4.76
N MET A 77 14.89 -7.51 3.58
CA MET A 77 13.97 -8.60 3.26
C MET A 77 14.69 -9.95 3.19
N ALA A 78 15.85 -10.02 2.58
CA ALA A 78 16.64 -11.25 2.53
C ALA A 78 17.04 -11.73 3.93
N SER A 79 17.40 -10.81 4.83
CA SER A 79 17.65 -11.12 6.24
C SER A 79 16.42 -11.71 6.91
N LEU A 80 15.24 -11.08 6.74
CA LEU A 80 13.98 -11.62 7.28
C LEU A 80 13.71 -13.05 6.78
N LEU A 81 13.87 -13.28 5.47
CA LEU A 81 13.61 -14.59 4.87
C LEU A 81 14.57 -15.67 5.35
N SER A 82 15.76 -15.29 5.85
CA SER A 82 16.75 -16.21 6.44
C SER A 82 16.47 -16.52 7.92
N MET A 83 15.63 -15.74 8.61
CA MET A 83 15.30 -15.97 10.01
C MET A 83 14.39 -17.19 10.15
N GLU A 84 14.78 -18.13 11.01
CA GLU A 84 14.04 -19.37 11.23
C GLU A 84 12.60 -19.11 11.73
N GLY A 85 11.64 -19.76 11.10
CA GLY A 85 10.22 -19.64 11.45
C GLY A 85 9.55 -18.31 11.04
N SER A 86 10.30 -17.40 10.43
CA SER A 86 9.70 -16.16 9.91
C SER A 86 8.92 -16.39 8.61
N ARG A 87 7.93 -15.55 8.37
CA ARG A 87 7.00 -15.67 7.23
C ARG A 87 6.64 -14.29 6.68
N VAL A 88 6.30 -14.28 5.39
CA VAL A 88 5.76 -13.10 4.71
C VAL A 88 4.38 -13.41 4.17
N SER A 89 3.46 -12.49 4.29
CA SER A 89 2.15 -12.54 3.60
C SER A 89 1.85 -11.21 2.94
N GLY A 90 1.19 -11.25 1.79
CA GLY A 90 0.58 -10.07 1.17
C GLY A 90 -0.88 -9.92 1.60
N ASN A 91 -1.43 -8.73 1.50
CA ASN A 91 -2.85 -8.46 1.73
C ASN A 91 -3.75 -8.90 0.56
N SER A 92 -3.16 -9.35 -0.54
CA SER A 92 -3.83 -9.82 -1.75
C SER A 92 -2.88 -10.69 -2.57
N THR A 93 -3.41 -11.43 -3.52
CA THR A 93 -2.61 -12.17 -4.50
C THR A 93 -1.65 -11.22 -5.23
N PHE A 94 -2.12 -10.04 -5.62
CA PHE A 94 -1.28 -9.02 -6.26
C PHE A 94 -0.08 -8.63 -5.37
N SER A 95 -0.30 -8.36 -4.09
CA SER A 95 0.79 -7.99 -3.17
C SER A 95 1.79 -9.14 -2.95
N ALA A 96 1.29 -10.39 -2.92
CA ALA A 96 2.15 -11.57 -2.82
C ALA A 96 3.01 -11.75 -4.10
N GLU A 97 2.43 -11.57 -5.27
CA GLU A 97 3.16 -11.59 -6.55
C GLU A 97 4.21 -10.49 -6.62
N ARG A 98 3.85 -9.27 -6.19
CA ARG A 98 4.80 -8.15 -6.11
C ARG A 98 5.95 -8.41 -5.14
N ALA A 99 5.68 -9.07 -3.99
CA ALA A 99 6.73 -9.50 -3.07
C ALA A 99 7.71 -10.47 -3.74
N LYS A 100 7.21 -11.39 -4.56
CA LYS A 100 8.03 -12.31 -5.34
C LYS A 100 8.87 -11.61 -6.40
N GLU A 101 8.26 -10.68 -7.14
CA GLU A 101 8.97 -9.92 -8.19
C GLU A 101 10.08 -9.03 -7.63
N VAL A 102 9.81 -8.33 -6.52
CA VAL A 102 10.72 -7.32 -5.96
C VAL A 102 11.78 -7.94 -5.06
N TYR A 103 11.40 -8.92 -4.25
CA TYR A 103 12.23 -9.47 -3.18
C TYR A 103 12.59 -10.95 -3.37
N GLY A 104 11.97 -11.65 -4.33
CA GLY A 104 12.09 -13.10 -4.43
C GLY A 104 11.36 -13.84 -3.30
N ALA A 105 10.52 -13.16 -2.53
CA ALA A 105 9.81 -13.73 -1.40
C ALA A 105 8.61 -14.57 -1.86
N ASP A 106 8.53 -15.80 -1.37
CA ASP A 106 7.35 -16.65 -1.56
C ASP A 106 6.33 -16.33 -0.44
N ALA A 107 5.52 -15.32 -0.69
CA ALA A 107 4.57 -14.80 0.27
C ALA A 107 3.22 -15.52 0.20
N GLY A 108 2.66 -15.89 1.35
CA GLY A 108 1.27 -16.30 1.45
C GLY A 108 0.32 -15.12 1.25
N VAL A 109 -0.99 -15.38 1.25
CA VAL A 109 -2.00 -14.31 1.22
C VAL A 109 -2.77 -14.32 2.54
N LEU A 110 -2.83 -13.18 3.20
CA LEU A 110 -3.66 -12.91 4.37
C LEU A 110 -4.62 -11.79 4.00
N TRP A 111 -5.83 -12.14 3.66
CA TRP A 111 -6.86 -11.20 3.25
C TRP A 111 -7.25 -10.27 4.39
N PRO A 112 -7.38 -8.95 4.13
CA PRO A 112 -7.96 -8.06 5.13
C PRO A 112 -9.41 -8.47 5.37
N CYS A 113 -9.78 -8.50 6.64
CA CYS A 113 -11.16 -8.73 7.05
C CYS A 113 -11.80 -7.43 7.54
N VAL A 114 -13.09 -7.33 7.33
CA VAL A 114 -13.92 -6.22 7.78
C VAL A 114 -15.04 -6.81 8.62
N ASP A 115 -15.29 -6.22 9.78
CA ASP A 115 -16.45 -6.58 10.57
C ASP A 115 -17.72 -6.08 9.87
N THR A 116 -18.47 -7.00 9.29
CA THR A 116 -19.69 -6.66 8.57
C THR A 116 -20.84 -6.25 9.48
N GLU A 117 -20.74 -6.53 10.81
CA GLU A 117 -21.75 -6.10 11.78
C GLU A 117 -21.68 -4.58 12.04
N GLU A 118 -20.52 -3.96 11.78
CA GLU A 118 -20.37 -2.50 11.85
C GLU A 118 -21.08 -1.76 10.73
N PHE A 119 -21.49 -2.47 9.68
CA PHE A 119 -22.18 -1.86 8.54
C PHE A 119 -23.68 -2.17 8.59
N PRO A 120 -24.55 -1.15 8.36
CA PRO A 120 -25.99 -1.38 8.28
C PRO A 120 -26.29 -2.44 7.23
N GLN A 121 -26.88 -3.56 7.67
CA GLN A 121 -27.25 -4.66 6.77
C GLN A 121 -28.64 -4.49 6.15
N ASP A 122 -29.33 -3.42 6.51
CA ASP A 122 -30.66 -3.14 6.00
C ASP A 122 -30.63 -2.25 4.76
N PRO A 123 -30.72 -2.85 3.57
CA PRO A 123 -30.85 -2.08 2.34
C PRO A 123 -32.21 -1.39 2.18
N SER A 124 -33.16 -1.60 3.10
CA SER A 124 -34.49 -0.97 3.04
C SER A 124 -34.50 0.47 3.55
N GLY A 125 -33.50 0.85 4.32
CA GLY A 125 -33.24 2.26 4.58
C GLY A 125 -32.52 2.84 3.39
N ASP A 126 -33.25 3.37 2.41
CA ASP A 126 -32.67 4.26 1.41
C ASP A 126 -31.98 5.39 2.19
N PRO A 127 -30.65 5.38 2.35
CA PRO A 127 -29.98 6.42 3.11
C PRO A 127 -30.35 7.71 2.39
N GLU A 128 -31.03 8.59 3.12
CA GLU A 128 -31.40 9.91 2.62
C GLU A 128 -30.22 10.44 1.83
N ASN A 129 -30.39 10.56 0.51
CA ASN A 129 -29.28 10.92 -0.36
C ASN A 129 -28.64 12.20 0.17
N PRO A 130 -27.39 12.16 0.71
CA PRO A 130 -26.78 13.34 1.29
C PRO A 130 -26.54 14.45 0.26
N TYR A 131 -26.78 14.13 -1.02
CA TYR A 131 -26.68 15.04 -2.15
C TYR A 131 -28.07 15.18 -2.81
N PRO A 132 -28.98 16.01 -2.23
CA PRO A 132 -30.32 16.20 -2.78
C PRO A 132 -30.23 16.99 -4.08
N GLY A 133 -30.11 16.29 -5.15
CA GLY A 133 -30.14 16.81 -6.52
C GLY A 133 -30.41 15.65 -7.47
N ASN A 134 -31.13 15.90 -8.55
CA ASN A 134 -31.32 14.92 -9.61
C ASN A 134 -30.09 14.81 -10.53
N ASP A 135 -28.97 15.43 -10.14
CA ASP A 135 -27.80 15.49 -10.99
C ASP A 135 -27.02 14.19 -10.85
N GLU A 136 -26.73 13.57 -11.97
CA GLU A 136 -25.82 12.45 -12.02
C GLU A 136 -24.42 12.92 -11.58
N TYR A 137 -23.82 12.23 -10.62
CA TYR A 137 -22.51 12.57 -10.10
C TYR A 137 -21.65 11.33 -9.89
N VAL A 138 -20.36 11.53 -9.88
CA VAL A 138 -19.35 10.52 -9.58
C VAL A 138 -18.64 10.88 -8.28
N VAL A 139 -18.49 9.91 -7.39
CA VAL A 139 -17.74 10.08 -6.14
C VAL A 139 -16.39 9.38 -6.30
N CYS A 140 -15.33 10.11 -6.00
CA CYS A 140 -13.97 9.58 -5.91
C CYS A 140 -13.46 9.73 -4.49
N ILE A 141 -13.03 8.63 -3.87
CA ILE A 141 -12.55 8.63 -2.49
C ILE A 141 -11.04 8.32 -2.49
N GLY A 142 -10.25 9.19 -1.86
CA GLY A 142 -8.83 9.01 -1.69
C GLY A 142 -8.01 10.27 -1.96
N ARG A 143 -6.72 10.23 -1.64
CA ARG A 143 -5.83 11.36 -1.89
C ARG A 143 -5.74 11.70 -3.37
N ALA A 144 -5.84 12.99 -3.71
CA ALA A 144 -5.60 13.45 -5.06
C ALA A 144 -4.14 13.18 -5.47
N SER A 145 -3.93 12.20 -6.32
CA SER A 145 -2.60 11.80 -6.77
C SER A 145 -2.66 11.01 -8.07
N TRP A 146 -1.56 11.00 -8.81
CA TRP A 146 -1.39 10.16 -9.99
C TRP A 146 -1.65 8.68 -9.67
N ALA A 147 -1.10 8.18 -8.56
CA ALA A 147 -1.25 6.79 -8.13
C ALA A 147 -2.71 6.36 -7.85
N LYS A 148 -3.62 7.30 -7.67
CA LYS A 148 -5.05 7.06 -7.42
C LYS A 148 -5.94 7.34 -8.64
N GLY A 149 -5.34 7.65 -9.78
CA GLY A 149 -6.08 7.90 -11.02
C GLY A 149 -6.92 9.18 -10.99
N THR A 150 -6.59 10.15 -10.14
CA THR A 150 -7.38 11.39 -10.02
C THR A 150 -7.43 12.16 -11.32
N TRP A 151 -6.30 12.25 -12.03
CA TRP A 151 -6.23 12.94 -13.31
C TRP A 151 -7.04 12.23 -14.39
N GLU A 152 -6.93 10.93 -14.45
CA GLU A 152 -7.68 10.07 -15.37
C GLU A 152 -9.18 10.23 -15.13
N THR A 153 -9.62 10.22 -13.86
CA THR A 153 -11.03 10.43 -13.49
C THR A 153 -11.54 11.78 -13.99
N VAL A 154 -10.80 12.85 -13.71
CA VAL A 154 -11.17 14.21 -14.21
C VAL A 154 -11.20 14.25 -15.73
N SER A 155 -10.22 13.65 -16.39
CA SER A 155 -10.12 13.62 -17.84
C SER A 155 -11.27 12.85 -18.49
N MET A 156 -11.66 11.71 -17.92
CA MET A 156 -12.78 10.90 -18.41
C MET A 156 -14.13 11.61 -18.26
N LEU A 157 -14.31 12.40 -17.19
CA LEU A 157 -15.54 13.12 -16.93
C LEU A 157 -15.62 14.45 -17.68
N SER A 158 -14.50 14.91 -18.25
CA SER A 158 -14.48 16.16 -19.01
C SER A 158 -15.42 16.10 -20.21
N GLY A 159 -16.36 17.06 -20.29
CA GLY A 159 -17.35 17.17 -21.37
C GLY A 159 -18.55 16.24 -21.23
N THR A 160 -18.67 15.43 -20.19
CA THR A 160 -19.83 14.55 -19.98
C THR A 160 -21.02 15.27 -19.34
N GLY A 161 -20.83 16.42 -18.71
CA GLY A 161 -21.83 17.11 -17.90
C GLY A 161 -21.99 16.54 -16.48
N LEU A 162 -21.31 15.43 -16.14
CA LEU A 162 -21.35 14.84 -14.81
C LEU A 162 -20.54 15.69 -13.81
N SER A 163 -21.03 15.80 -12.59
CA SER A 163 -20.31 16.41 -11.48
C SER A 163 -19.37 15.41 -10.82
N LEU A 164 -18.18 15.86 -10.39
CA LEU A 164 -17.23 15.05 -9.63
C LEU A 164 -17.15 15.55 -8.19
N THR A 165 -17.43 14.68 -7.23
CA THR A 165 -17.15 14.90 -5.82
C THR A 165 -15.92 14.10 -5.44
N HIS A 166 -14.88 14.77 -4.99
CA HIS A 166 -13.64 14.14 -4.52
C HIS A 166 -13.50 14.30 -3.01
N VAL A 167 -13.35 13.18 -2.29
CA VAL A 167 -13.22 13.11 -0.84
C VAL A 167 -11.85 12.52 -0.48
N GLY A 168 -10.99 13.31 0.22
CA GLY A 168 -9.67 12.82 0.65
C GLY A 168 -8.66 13.90 0.97
#